data_7371e52e5c1d9dca71c5335c79786b9e
#
_entry.id   7371e52e5c1d9dca71c5335c79786b9e
#
_cell.length_a   1.000
_cell.length_b   1.000
_cell.length_c   1.000
_cell.angle_alpha   90.00
_cell.angle_beta   90.00
_cell.angle_gamma   90.00
#
_symmetry.space_group_name_H-M   'P 1'
#
loop_
_entity.id
_entity.type
_entity.pdbx_description
1 polymer ?
#
loop_
_entity_poly.entity_id
_entity_poly.type
_entity_poly.pdbx_seq_one_letter_code
_entity_poly.pdbx_strand_id
1 'polypeptide(L)'
;FDIKGSPDYALATYNDYIEERSFTLPDGTVSKRYEGLNYEVVSDRIIRLKLDGILPENEACRLKIGHKINIRYEIYGHSLLSFYFCSRVTLKNITVYSAASFAVTVEPRSSDFTFDNFSVRVNKGSKRLMAINADGIHILGLMGRLVLKNCNLEAMGDDTLNIHGLALEVVKTENGGKTITADGMEGRPKKAICECTWAQPGDRIAVYDRKSFLQTAEFTVKSVSPNGIFETEDMSGTVKQGCVLANKAFFAAVHIDGCTLRSTRARGALIQTQNVLIENSYIYGMSYAGLLFSPDIKRWWEVAPAENVEIRNNIFEHCSHASDTMPDGAVSFKASHDGESGEYPAGVHKNISIHNNRFKDFCGCGIFVSAADSVRIEDNVFDRDKTAQKQGFDIRLVNCRNTKIHNNRDDDFPERLISIE
;
A
#
# COMPACT_ATOMS: atom_id res chain seq x y z
N PHE A 1 8.35 9.63 17.38
CA PHE A 1 9.39 8.74 16.88
C PHE A 1 9.31 8.69 15.38
N ASP A 2 10.28 9.25 14.73
CA ASP A 2 10.38 9.29 13.27
C ASP A 2 11.47 8.30 12.82
N ILE A 3 11.16 7.43 11.89
CA ILE A 3 12.14 6.46 11.36
C ILE A 3 13.09 7.14 10.38
N LYS A 4 12.66 8.23 9.75
CA LYS A 4 13.45 8.99 8.80
C LYS A 4 13.38 10.47 9.09
N GLY A 5 14.53 11.13 8.95
CA GLY A 5 14.61 12.57 9.10
C GLY A 5 14.32 13.08 10.50
N SER A 6 14.32 12.23 11.52
CA SER A 6 14.29 12.70 12.89
C SER A 6 15.50 13.58 13.15
N PRO A 7 15.34 14.78 13.69
CA PRO A 7 16.47 15.62 14.06
C PRO A 7 17.37 14.97 15.11
N ASP A 8 16.85 14.04 15.89
CA ASP A 8 17.60 13.40 16.99
C ASP A 8 18.45 12.21 16.56
N TYR A 9 18.07 11.53 15.47
CA TYR A 9 18.87 10.44 14.87
C TYR A 9 18.37 10.08 13.48
N ALA A 10 19.28 9.53 12.69
CA ALA A 10 18.98 8.98 11.39
C ALA A 10 19.06 7.46 11.42
N LEU A 11 18.11 6.78 10.81
CA LEU A 11 18.02 5.34 10.74
C LEU A 11 18.23 4.87 9.29
N ALA A 12 19.30 4.13 9.06
CA ALA A 12 19.45 3.37 7.84
C ALA A 12 18.84 1.97 8.01
N THR A 13 18.24 1.45 6.98
CA THR A 13 17.61 0.12 7.01
C THR A 13 18.14 -0.73 5.88
N TYR A 14 18.70 -1.88 6.22
CA TYR A 14 19.06 -2.92 5.28
C TYR A 14 17.93 -3.95 5.19
N ASN A 15 17.50 -4.23 3.96
CA ASN A 15 16.47 -5.24 3.68
C ASN A 15 17.14 -6.46 3.05
N ASP A 16 17.07 -7.59 3.71
CA ASP A 16 17.49 -8.88 3.17
C ASP A 16 16.25 -9.68 2.76
N TYR A 17 15.79 -9.41 1.56
CA TYR A 17 14.70 -10.15 0.95
C TYR A 17 15.22 -10.89 -0.29
N ILE A 18 14.71 -12.10 -0.54
CA ILE A 18 15.25 -13.07 -1.51
C ILE A 18 15.50 -12.45 -2.90
N GLU A 19 14.69 -11.51 -3.33
CA GLU A 19 14.79 -10.89 -4.65
C GLU A 19 15.29 -9.43 -4.63
N GLU A 20 15.33 -8.79 -3.47
CA GLU A 20 15.76 -7.40 -3.34
C GLU A 20 16.52 -7.16 -2.04
N ARG A 21 17.81 -7.29 -2.11
CA ARG A 21 18.66 -6.74 -1.06
C ARG A 21 18.81 -5.25 -1.32
N SER A 22 18.29 -4.46 -0.42
CA SER A 22 18.32 -3.01 -0.56
C SER A 22 18.73 -2.35 0.73
N PHE A 23 19.44 -1.27 0.61
CA PHE A 23 19.80 -0.42 1.74
C PHE A 23 19.05 0.90 1.62
N THR A 24 18.30 1.26 2.64
CA THR A 24 17.61 2.54 2.71
C THR A 24 18.43 3.48 3.60
N LEU A 25 18.86 4.59 3.02
CA LEU A 25 19.60 5.63 3.74
C LEU A 25 18.67 6.42 4.69
N PRO A 26 19.24 7.13 5.67
CA PRO A 26 18.47 7.92 6.61
C PRO A 26 17.55 8.96 5.97
N ASP A 27 17.93 9.51 4.83
CA ASP A 27 17.14 10.46 4.05
C ASP A 27 16.09 9.81 3.15
N GLY A 28 15.99 8.49 3.18
CA GLY A 28 15.03 7.74 2.43
C GLY A 28 15.47 7.19 1.08
N THR A 29 16.60 7.59 0.58
CA THR A 29 17.16 7.03 -0.66
C THR A 29 17.33 5.52 -0.53
N VAL A 30 16.88 4.77 -1.51
CA VAL A 30 17.02 3.32 -1.57
C VAL A 30 18.09 2.96 -2.56
N SER A 31 19.17 2.33 -2.08
CA SER A 31 20.17 1.71 -2.95
C SER A 31 19.71 0.31 -3.33
N LYS A 32 19.54 0.06 -4.62
CA LYS A 32 19.20 -1.26 -5.14
C LYS A 32 20.49 -1.96 -5.56
N ARG A 33 21.04 -2.78 -4.68
CA ARG A 33 22.13 -3.70 -5.02
C ARG A 33 21.91 -5.05 -4.37
N TYR A 34 22.18 -6.10 -5.13
CA TYR A 34 21.83 -7.49 -4.84
C TYR A 34 22.98 -8.33 -4.31
N GLU A 35 24.00 -7.70 -3.75
CA GLU A 35 25.14 -8.39 -3.17
C GLU A 35 24.88 -8.71 -1.70
N GLY A 36 25.25 -9.90 -1.27
CA GLY A 36 25.00 -10.35 0.09
C GLY A 36 25.68 -9.49 1.15
N LEU A 37 25.01 -9.28 2.27
CA LEU A 37 25.62 -8.68 3.45
C LEU A 37 26.62 -9.70 4.05
N ASN A 38 27.90 -9.36 4.00
CA ASN A 38 28.89 -10.14 4.72
C ASN A 38 29.00 -9.61 6.15
N TYR A 39 28.93 -10.53 7.12
CA TYR A 39 29.09 -10.16 8.51
C TYR A 39 30.11 -11.07 9.20
N GLU A 40 30.76 -10.53 10.20
CA GLU A 40 31.68 -11.23 11.07
C GLU A 40 31.20 -11.04 12.52
N VAL A 41 31.00 -12.12 13.25
CA VAL A 41 30.72 -12.06 14.68
C VAL A 41 32.04 -11.85 15.40
N VAL A 42 32.28 -10.63 15.88
CA VAL A 42 33.52 -10.23 16.58
C VAL A 42 33.47 -10.68 18.05
N SER A 43 32.29 -10.60 18.67
CA SER A 43 32.04 -11.09 20.02
C SER A 43 30.52 -11.28 20.21
N ASP A 44 30.10 -11.77 21.38
CA ASP A 44 28.70 -11.99 21.74
C ASP A 44 27.79 -10.76 21.56
N ARG A 45 28.36 -9.57 21.41
CA ARG A 45 27.61 -8.30 21.29
C ARG A 45 28.10 -7.40 20.16
N ILE A 46 29.05 -7.85 19.36
CA ILE A 46 29.63 -7.05 18.27
C ILE A 46 29.60 -7.86 16.99
N ILE A 47 28.91 -7.30 16.01
CA ILE A 47 28.91 -7.80 14.63
C ILE A 47 29.56 -6.72 13.75
N ARG A 48 30.52 -7.13 12.95
CA ARG A 48 31.10 -6.29 11.91
C ARG A 48 30.35 -6.56 10.61
N LEU A 49 29.74 -5.54 10.05
CA LEU A 49 29.07 -5.61 8.74
C LEU A 49 30.03 -5.09 7.67
N LYS A 50 30.17 -5.85 6.59
CA LYS A 50 30.93 -5.45 5.42
C LYS A 50 29.95 -5.11 4.30
N LEU A 51 29.90 -3.83 3.93
CA LEU A 51 28.97 -3.27 2.96
C LEU A 51 29.60 -3.13 1.55
N ASP A 52 30.70 -3.82 1.27
CA ASP A 52 31.40 -3.74 -0.01
C ASP A 52 30.46 -4.10 -1.17
N GLY A 53 30.35 -3.20 -2.12
CA GLY A 53 29.49 -3.37 -3.28
C GLY A 53 28.01 -3.14 -3.05
N ILE A 54 27.57 -2.87 -1.82
CA ILE A 54 26.15 -2.63 -1.48
C ILE A 54 25.79 -1.15 -1.65
N LEU A 55 26.69 -0.24 -1.26
CA LEU A 55 26.49 1.19 -1.40
C LEU A 55 27.51 1.79 -2.36
N PRO A 56 27.09 2.61 -3.34
CA PRO A 56 27.99 3.47 -4.08
C PRO A 56 28.75 4.40 -3.12
N GLU A 57 29.96 4.79 -3.49
CA GLU A 57 30.79 5.65 -2.65
C GLU A 57 30.09 6.97 -2.28
N ASN A 58 29.37 7.56 -3.23
CA ASN A 58 28.56 8.77 -3.02
C ASN A 58 27.38 8.58 -2.05
N GLU A 59 26.89 7.36 -1.87
CA GLU A 59 25.85 7.04 -0.90
C GLU A 59 26.45 6.63 0.45
N ALA A 60 27.57 5.93 0.45
CA ALA A 60 28.26 5.52 1.67
C ALA A 60 28.68 6.71 2.54
N CYS A 61 29.08 7.84 1.92
CA CYS A 61 29.45 9.06 2.65
C CYS A 61 28.27 9.73 3.37
N ARG A 62 27.02 9.35 3.06
CA ARG A 62 25.82 9.83 3.75
C ARG A 62 25.57 9.09 5.08
N LEU A 63 26.26 7.99 5.33
CA LEU A 63 26.28 7.32 6.63
C LEU A 63 27.36 7.98 7.51
N LYS A 64 26.95 8.40 8.69
CA LYS A 64 27.82 9.08 9.65
C LYS A 64 27.96 8.27 10.93
N ILE A 65 29.06 8.46 11.64
CA ILE A 65 29.22 7.91 12.99
C ILE A 65 28.09 8.41 13.88
N GLY A 66 27.42 7.50 14.58
CA GLY A 66 26.26 7.79 15.41
C GLY A 66 24.92 7.48 14.73
N HIS A 67 24.87 7.29 13.40
CA HIS A 67 23.69 6.79 12.75
C HIS A 67 23.38 5.37 13.23
N LYS A 68 22.09 5.05 13.34
CA LYS A 68 21.63 3.71 13.71
C LYS A 68 21.21 2.97 12.46
N ILE A 69 21.51 1.67 12.42
CA ILE A 69 21.16 0.78 11.32
C ILE A 69 20.19 -0.26 11.84
N ASN A 70 19.08 -0.43 11.16
CA ASN A 70 18.17 -1.53 11.37
C ASN A 70 18.36 -2.56 10.27
N ILE A 71 18.64 -3.80 10.65
CA ILE A 71 18.79 -4.91 9.72
C ILE A 71 17.49 -5.70 9.76
N ARG A 72 16.80 -5.77 8.64
CA ARG A 72 15.58 -6.54 8.46
C ARG A 72 15.89 -7.83 7.73
N TYR A 73 15.68 -8.93 8.37
CA TYR A 73 15.73 -10.27 7.79
C TYR A 73 14.46 -11.02 8.18
N GLU A 74 14.08 -12.04 7.46
CA GLU A 74 12.81 -12.76 7.60
C GLU A 74 11.58 -11.82 7.53
N ILE A 75 11.62 -10.89 6.58
CA ILE A 75 10.68 -9.77 6.51
C ILE A 75 9.24 -10.27 6.40
N TYR A 76 9.01 -11.28 5.57
CA TYR A 76 7.68 -11.85 5.32
C TYR A 76 7.57 -13.28 5.87
N GLY A 77 8.18 -13.53 7.02
CA GLY A 77 8.12 -14.80 7.71
C GLY A 77 6.82 -15.01 8.50
N HIS A 78 6.94 -15.38 9.75
CA HIS A 78 5.78 -15.70 10.59
C HIS A 78 5.13 -14.46 11.19
N SER A 79 3.81 -14.37 11.03
CA SER A 79 2.99 -13.36 11.67
C SER A 79 2.78 -13.68 13.16
N LEU A 80 2.59 -12.61 13.98
CA LEU A 80 2.25 -12.83 15.39
C LEU A 80 0.83 -13.39 15.54
N LEU A 81 -0.12 -12.83 14.79
CA LEU A 81 -1.50 -13.31 14.73
C LEU A 81 -1.88 -13.58 13.29
N SER A 82 -2.37 -14.78 12.98
CA SER A 82 -2.85 -15.16 11.66
C SER A 82 -4.27 -15.70 11.74
N PHE A 83 -5.14 -15.20 10.86
CA PHE A 83 -6.54 -15.57 10.81
C PHE A 83 -6.88 -16.18 9.45
N TYR A 84 -7.40 -17.40 9.48
CA TYR A 84 -7.81 -18.18 8.32
C TYR A 84 -9.29 -18.53 8.43
N PHE A 85 -10.09 -18.22 7.44
CA PHE A 85 -11.53 -18.56 7.39
C PHE A 85 -12.31 -18.06 8.61
N CYS A 86 -11.90 -16.93 9.18
CA CYS A 86 -12.54 -16.34 10.35
C CYS A 86 -13.55 -15.27 9.93
N SER A 87 -14.64 -15.15 10.66
CA SER A 87 -15.64 -14.12 10.42
C SER A 87 -16.06 -13.42 11.72
N ARG A 88 -16.40 -12.12 11.60
CA ARG A 88 -16.86 -11.29 12.73
C ARG A 88 -15.85 -11.25 13.88
N VAL A 89 -14.59 -11.00 13.54
CA VAL A 89 -13.49 -10.93 14.51
C VAL A 89 -13.33 -9.50 15.01
N THR A 90 -13.20 -9.34 16.32
CA THR A 90 -12.88 -8.07 16.95
C THR A 90 -11.60 -8.20 17.80
N LEU A 91 -10.59 -7.41 17.45
CA LEU A 91 -9.37 -7.26 18.25
C LEU A 91 -9.46 -5.93 19.01
N LYS A 92 -9.71 -6.00 20.30
CA LYS A 92 -9.97 -4.82 21.13
C LYS A 92 -8.98 -4.68 22.26
N ASN A 93 -8.49 -3.45 22.50
CA ASN A 93 -7.56 -3.14 23.59
C ASN A 93 -6.29 -4.00 23.60
N ILE A 94 -5.72 -4.27 22.43
CA ILE A 94 -4.51 -5.08 22.26
C ILE A 94 -3.34 -4.17 21.91
N THR A 95 -2.19 -4.39 22.53
CA THR A 95 -0.94 -3.73 22.15
C THR A 95 0.12 -4.76 21.79
N VAL A 96 0.65 -4.65 20.57
CA VAL A 96 1.78 -5.42 20.08
C VAL A 96 3.04 -4.57 20.17
N TYR A 97 4.03 -5.05 20.92
CA TYR A 97 5.31 -4.35 21.07
C TYR A 97 6.41 -4.92 20.17
N SER A 98 6.21 -6.13 19.67
CA SER A 98 7.21 -6.79 18.86
C SER A 98 6.62 -7.95 18.08
N ALA A 99 7.00 -8.08 16.81
CA ALA A 99 6.81 -9.26 16.00
C ALA A 99 8.04 -9.44 15.07
N ALA A 100 8.32 -10.67 14.70
CA ALA A 100 9.43 -10.97 13.80
C ALA A 100 9.14 -10.48 12.36
N SER A 101 7.88 -10.51 11.95
CA SER A 101 7.40 -10.10 10.63
C SER A 101 6.14 -9.24 10.77
N PHE A 102 4.99 -9.70 10.35
CA PHE A 102 3.70 -9.02 10.49
C PHE A 102 3.18 -9.05 11.94
N ALA A 103 2.46 -8.01 12.37
CA ALA A 103 1.72 -8.15 13.62
C ALA A 103 0.44 -8.97 13.41
N VAL A 104 -0.32 -8.67 12.35
CA VAL A 104 -1.55 -9.40 12.02
C VAL A 104 -1.58 -9.72 10.54
N THR A 105 -1.93 -10.96 10.19
CA THR A 105 -2.33 -11.36 8.84
C THR A 105 -3.75 -11.91 8.84
N VAL A 106 -4.52 -11.53 7.83
CA VAL A 106 -5.86 -12.08 7.56
C VAL A 106 -5.83 -12.67 6.17
N GLU A 107 -6.12 -13.96 6.07
CA GLU A 107 -6.03 -14.75 4.85
C GLU A 107 -7.39 -14.83 4.13
N PRO A 108 -7.39 -15.20 2.83
CA PRO A 108 -8.59 -15.20 1.99
C PRO A 108 -9.79 -15.93 2.62
N ARG A 109 -10.99 -15.46 2.28
CA ARG A 109 -12.26 -15.99 2.77
C ARG A 109 -12.55 -15.70 4.25
N SER A 110 -11.74 -14.89 4.91
CA SER A 110 -12.14 -14.28 6.17
C SER A 110 -13.05 -13.09 5.92
N SER A 111 -13.90 -12.71 6.89
CA SER A 111 -14.83 -11.59 6.73
C SER A 111 -15.06 -10.81 8.02
N ASP A 112 -15.36 -9.52 7.85
CA ASP A 112 -15.80 -8.64 8.93
C ASP A 112 -14.84 -8.57 10.12
N PHE A 113 -13.78 -7.79 9.95
CA PHE A 113 -12.79 -7.55 10.99
C PHE A 113 -12.92 -6.14 11.59
N THR A 114 -12.78 -6.07 12.91
CA THR A 114 -12.75 -4.81 13.65
C THR A 114 -11.52 -4.77 14.55
N PHE A 115 -10.74 -3.71 14.40
CA PHE A 115 -9.65 -3.33 15.30
C PHE A 115 -10.12 -2.11 16.09
N ASP A 116 -10.33 -2.25 17.39
CA ASP A 116 -10.81 -1.19 18.30
C ASP A 116 -9.77 -0.96 19.39
N ASN A 117 -9.14 0.22 19.39
CA ASN A 117 -8.02 0.52 20.29
C ASN A 117 -6.90 -0.53 20.20
N PHE A 118 -6.56 -0.90 18.96
CA PHE A 118 -5.47 -1.81 18.65
C PHE A 118 -4.19 -1.02 18.38
N SER A 119 -3.09 -1.44 18.97
CA SER A 119 -1.82 -0.71 18.83
C SER A 119 -0.67 -1.64 18.44
N VAL A 120 0.14 -1.19 17.49
CA VAL A 120 1.48 -1.73 17.23
C VAL A 120 2.46 -0.61 17.46
N ARG A 121 3.36 -0.75 18.42
CA ARG A 121 4.28 0.33 18.78
C ARG A 121 5.51 -0.19 19.53
N VAL A 122 6.57 0.60 19.51
CA VAL A 122 7.75 0.29 20.32
C VAL A 122 7.41 0.42 21.81
N ASN A 123 7.89 -0.52 22.61
CA ASN A 123 7.79 -0.38 24.08
C ASN A 123 8.66 0.80 24.52
N LYS A 124 8.08 1.74 25.26
CA LYS A 124 8.76 2.96 25.75
C LYS A 124 10.05 2.68 26.55
N GLY A 125 10.15 1.55 27.21
CA GLY A 125 11.36 1.13 27.92
C GLY A 125 12.42 0.44 27.06
N SER A 126 12.13 0.21 25.78
CA SER A 126 13.03 -0.48 24.85
C SER A 126 13.96 0.52 24.14
N LYS A 127 15.15 0.04 23.77
CA LYS A 127 16.06 0.75 22.85
C LYS A 127 15.76 0.44 21.36
N ARG A 128 14.72 -0.32 21.07
CA ARG A 128 14.33 -0.67 19.69
C ARG A 128 13.82 0.57 18.96
N LEU A 129 14.11 0.62 17.67
CA LEU A 129 13.67 1.69 16.78
C LEU A 129 12.44 1.28 15.96
N MET A 130 12.25 -0.04 15.79
CA MET A 130 11.11 -0.60 15.07
C MET A 130 10.38 -1.59 15.98
N ALA A 131 9.06 -1.61 15.87
CA ALA A 131 8.21 -2.57 16.56
C ALA A 131 8.26 -3.93 15.86
N ILE A 132 8.09 -3.93 14.54
CA ILE A 132 7.97 -5.12 13.71
C ILE A 132 8.71 -4.95 12.38
N ASN A 133 9.02 -6.05 11.70
CA ASN A 133 9.82 -6.02 10.46
C ASN A 133 8.99 -5.89 9.16
N ALA A 134 7.69 -6.16 9.19
CA ALA A 134 6.78 -6.07 8.04
C ALA A 134 5.59 -5.17 8.35
N ASP A 135 4.41 -5.44 7.77
CA ASP A 135 3.22 -4.63 7.95
C ASP A 135 2.61 -4.77 9.35
N GLY A 136 1.99 -3.70 9.81
CA GLY A 136 1.19 -3.73 11.04
C GLY A 136 0.00 -4.67 10.89
N ILE A 137 -0.81 -4.44 9.88
CA ILE A 137 -1.98 -5.26 9.54
C ILE A 137 -1.93 -5.55 8.04
N HIS A 138 -1.81 -6.83 7.68
CA HIS A 138 -1.80 -7.30 6.30
C HIS A 138 -3.03 -8.15 6.02
N ILE A 139 -3.87 -7.71 5.09
CA ILE A 139 -5.16 -8.33 4.81
C ILE A 139 -5.23 -8.75 3.35
N LEU A 140 -5.33 -10.05 3.15
CA LEU A 140 -5.44 -10.67 1.85
C LEU A 140 -6.84 -11.26 1.66
N GLY A 141 -7.56 -10.80 0.64
CA GLY A 141 -8.83 -11.41 0.23
C GLY A 141 -9.93 -11.37 1.29
N LEU A 142 -10.06 -10.25 2.01
CA LEU A 142 -11.14 -10.04 2.98
C LEU A 142 -12.47 -9.83 2.29
N MET A 143 -13.50 -10.48 2.81
CA MET A 143 -14.90 -10.26 2.45
C MET A 143 -15.58 -9.33 3.48
N GLY A 144 -16.68 -8.71 3.07
CA GLY A 144 -17.48 -7.88 3.97
C GLY A 144 -16.80 -6.56 4.32
N ARG A 145 -16.36 -6.36 5.56
CA ARG A 145 -15.90 -5.06 6.06
C ARG A 145 -14.68 -5.14 6.96
N LEU A 146 -13.78 -4.15 6.81
CA LEU A 146 -12.70 -3.83 7.73
C LEU A 146 -13.01 -2.53 8.47
N VAL A 147 -12.90 -2.52 9.79
CA VAL A 147 -13.01 -1.32 10.63
C VAL A 147 -11.76 -1.17 11.49
N LEU A 148 -11.11 -0.02 11.41
CA LEU A 148 -10.07 0.43 12.35
C LEU A 148 -10.62 1.63 13.11
N LYS A 149 -10.67 1.54 14.43
CA LYS A 149 -11.17 2.61 15.29
C LYS A 149 -10.21 2.89 16.43
N ASN A 150 -9.79 4.16 16.59
CA ASN A 150 -8.89 4.57 17.64
C ASN A 150 -7.59 3.74 17.73
N CYS A 151 -7.08 3.27 16.60
CA CYS A 151 -5.86 2.46 16.52
C CYS A 151 -4.60 3.35 16.53
N ASN A 152 -3.49 2.82 17.07
CA ASN A 152 -2.19 3.47 17.00
C ASN A 152 -1.18 2.50 16.39
N LEU A 153 -0.78 2.74 15.15
CA LEU A 153 0.12 1.91 14.38
C LEU A 153 1.40 2.69 14.06
N GLU A 154 2.53 2.31 14.68
CA GLU A 154 3.80 3.02 14.53
C GLU A 154 5.02 2.11 14.45
N ALA A 155 6.05 2.57 13.77
CA ALA A 155 7.38 1.97 13.73
C ALA A 155 7.43 0.58 13.06
N MET A 156 6.72 0.42 11.92
CA MET A 156 6.78 -0.77 11.09
C MET A 156 7.96 -0.74 10.12
N GLY A 157 8.41 -1.92 9.77
CA GLY A 157 9.39 -2.12 8.71
C GLY A 157 8.81 -2.02 7.31
N ASP A 158 7.50 -2.10 7.17
CA ASP A 158 6.75 -1.92 5.93
C ASP A 158 5.49 -1.06 6.17
N ASP A 159 4.34 -1.35 5.59
CA ASP A 159 3.13 -0.54 5.71
C ASP A 159 2.49 -0.63 7.11
N THR A 160 1.74 0.38 7.53
CA THR A 160 0.95 0.21 8.75
C THR A 160 -0.27 -0.66 8.49
N LEU A 161 -0.89 -0.50 7.33
CA LEU A 161 -2.00 -1.32 6.83
C LEU A 161 -1.77 -1.63 5.36
N ASN A 162 -1.92 -2.89 4.97
CA ASN A 162 -2.04 -3.31 3.58
C ASN A 162 -3.31 -4.15 3.42
N ILE A 163 -4.21 -3.77 2.51
CA ILE A 163 -5.43 -4.52 2.19
C ILE A 163 -5.59 -4.67 0.68
N HIS A 164 -5.71 -5.92 0.23
CA HIS A 164 -5.83 -6.22 -1.20
C HIS A 164 -6.53 -7.57 -1.46
N GLY A 165 -7.01 -7.73 -2.69
CA GLY A 165 -7.31 -9.04 -3.29
C GLY A 165 -6.10 -9.54 -4.08
N LEU A 166 -6.21 -10.75 -4.62
CA LEU A 166 -5.26 -11.31 -5.58
C LEU A 166 -5.82 -11.24 -6.98
N ALA A 167 -4.96 -10.93 -7.96
CA ALA A 167 -5.28 -11.00 -9.38
C ALA A 167 -4.89 -12.35 -9.98
N LEU A 168 -5.61 -12.77 -11.03
CA LEU A 168 -5.23 -13.85 -11.91
C LEU A 168 -5.16 -13.35 -13.35
N GLU A 169 -4.39 -14.03 -14.19
CA GLU A 169 -4.33 -13.76 -15.63
C GLU A 169 -5.16 -14.80 -16.40
N VAL A 170 -5.94 -14.35 -17.37
CA VAL A 170 -6.64 -15.24 -18.29
C VAL A 170 -5.65 -15.85 -19.26
N VAL A 171 -5.45 -17.16 -19.16
CA VAL A 171 -4.56 -17.93 -20.04
C VAL A 171 -5.32 -18.35 -21.30
N LYS A 172 -6.59 -18.72 -21.18
CA LYS A 172 -7.42 -19.22 -22.29
C LYS A 172 -8.90 -18.97 -22.05
N THR A 173 -9.64 -18.75 -23.10
CA THR A 173 -11.12 -18.71 -23.08
C THR A 173 -11.67 -19.66 -24.13
N GLU A 174 -12.77 -20.36 -23.82
CA GLU A 174 -13.43 -21.32 -24.70
C GLU A 174 -14.96 -21.12 -24.63
N ASN A 175 -15.67 -21.67 -25.59
CA ASN A 175 -17.14 -21.66 -25.62
C ASN A 175 -17.76 -20.26 -25.50
N GLY A 176 -17.15 -19.24 -26.13
CA GLY A 176 -17.62 -17.85 -26.04
C GLY A 176 -17.47 -17.25 -24.64
N GLY A 177 -16.47 -17.68 -23.86
CA GLY A 177 -16.22 -17.20 -22.49
C GLY A 177 -16.92 -17.99 -21.39
N LYS A 178 -17.67 -19.06 -21.75
CA LYS A 178 -18.31 -19.91 -20.73
C LYS A 178 -17.31 -20.75 -19.94
N THR A 179 -16.13 -20.99 -20.53
CA THR A 179 -15.02 -21.67 -19.87
C THR A 179 -13.80 -20.78 -19.94
N ILE A 180 -13.21 -20.44 -18.80
CA ILE A 180 -12.03 -19.59 -18.66
C ILE A 180 -10.97 -20.39 -17.91
N THR A 181 -9.78 -20.48 -18.50
CA THR A 181 -8.59 -20.95 -17.77
C THR A 181 -7.80 -19.72 -17.34
N ALA A 182 -7.56 -19.58 -16.03
CA ALA A 182 -6.74 -18.52 -15.48
C ALA A 182 -5.63 -19.10 -14.62
N ASP A 183 -4.52 -18.42 -14.55
CA ASP A 183 -3.38 -18.78 -13.71
C ASP A 183 -2.94 -17.57 -12.88
N GLY A 184 -2.33 -17.85 -11.76
CA GLY A 184 -1.68 -16.87 -10.92
C GLY A 184 -0.18 -16.98 -11.06
N MET A 185 0.53 -15.90 -10.83
CA MET A 185 1.97 -15.97 -10.66
C MET A 185 2.33 -16.92 -9.53
N GLU A 186 3.55 -17.47 -9.57
CA GLU A 186 4.04 -18.29 -8.47
C GLU A 186 3.91 -17.56 -7.12
N GLY A 187 3.67 -18.32 -6.08
CA GLY A 187 3.42 -17.78 -4.76
C GLY A 187 1.94 -17.77 -4.36
N ARG A 188 1.48 -16.68 -3.75
CA ARG A 188 0.12 -16.58 -3.16
C ARG A 188 -1.02 -16.74 -4.18
N PRO A 189 -1.01 -16.11 -5.36
CA PRO A 189 -2.08 -16.30 -6.33
C PRO A 189 -2.23 -17.75 -6.76
N LYS A 190 -1.13 -18.42 -7.08
CA LYS A 190 -1.14 -19.83 -7.50
C LYS A 190 -1.61 -20.75 -6.38
N LYS A 191 -1.14 -20.52 -5.16
CA LYS A 191 -1.60 -21.25 -3.96
C LYS A 191 -3.10 -21.10 -3.77
N ALA A 192 -3.63 -19.88 -3.87
CA ALA A 192 -5.06 -19.60 -3.70
C ALA A 192 -5.94 -20.31 -4.75
N ILE A 193 -5.45 -20.50 -5.99
CA ILE A 193 -6.13 -21.32 -7.01
C ILE A 193 -6.12 -22.79 -6.58
N CYS A 194 -4.94 -23.34 -6.29
CA CYS A 194 -4.80 -24.76 -5.95
C CYS A 194 -5.62 -25.16 -4.72
N GLU A 195 -5.77 -24.25 -3.77
CA GLU A 195 -6.56 -24.46 -2.55
C GLU A 195 -8.05 -24.10 -2.74
N CYS A 196 -8.47 -23.66 -3.94
CA CYS A 196 -9.83 -23.16 -4.24
C CYS A 196 -10.29 -22.05 -3.27
N THR A 197 -9.34 -21.25 -2.75
CA THR A 197 -9.65 -20.12 -1.87
C THR A 197 -9.85 -18.83 -2.64
N TRP A 198 -9.33 -18.75 -3.88
CA TRP A 198 -9.46 -17.56 -4.71
C TRP A 198 -10.89 -17.31 -5.20
N ALA A 199 -11.63 -18.36 -5.57
CA ALA A 199 -13.01 -18.24 -6.00
C ALA A 199 -13.85 -19.45 -5.53
N GLN A 200 -15.17 -19.22 -5.40
CA GLN A 200 -16.17 -20.25 -5.12
C GLN A 200 -17.41 -20.02 -6.01
N PRO A 201 -18.24 -21.02 -6.22
CA PRO A 201 -19.49 -20.85 -6.93
C PRO A 201 -20.34 -19.71 -6.33
N GLY A 202 -20.85 -18.83 -7.19
CA GLY A 202 -21.59 -17.63 -6.81
C GLY A 202 -20.74 -16.35 -6.68
N ASP A 203 -19.42 -16.44 -6.67
CA ASP A 203 -18.57 -15.25 -6.66
C ASP A 203 -18.66 -14.49 -7.99
N ARG A 204 -18.66 -13.16 -7.90
CA ARG A 204 -18.60 -12.26 -9.05
C ARG A 204 -17.16 -11.87 -9.35
N ILE A 205 -16.74 -12.06 -10.57
CA ILE A 205 -15.38 -11.79 -11.03
C ILE A 205 -15.40 -10.61 -11.99
N ALA A 206 -14.69 -9.55 -11.64
CA ALA A 206 -14.43 -8.45 -12.55
C ALA A 206 -13.24 -8.80 -13.47
N VAL A 207 -13.34 -8.39 -14.74
CA VAL A 207 -12.33 -8.62 -15.76
C VAL A 207 -11.81 -7.28 -16.24
N TYR A 208 -10.50 -7.08 -16.13
CA TYR A 208 -9.84 -5.85 -16.54
C TYR A 208 -8.94 -6.10 -17.77
N ASP A 209 -8.97 -5.18 -18.71
CA ASP A 209 -7.98 -5.16 -19.77
C ASP A 209 -6.59 -4.82 -19.18
N ARG A 210 -5.59 -5.62 -19.48
CA ARG A 210 -4.26 -5.47 -18.86
C ARG A 210 -3.58 -4.14 -19.23
N LYS A 211 -3.86 -3.61 -20.43
CA LYS A 211 -3.17 -2.41 -20.92
C LYS A 211 -3.81 -1.12 -20.42
N SER A 212 -5.12 -1.06 -20.30
CA SER A 212 -5.86 0.13 -19.85
C SER A 212 -6.30 0.05 -18.40
N PHE A 213 -6.31 -1.14 -17.83
CA PHE A 213 -6.87 -1.48 -16.52
C PHE A 213 -8.35 -1.07 -16.35
N LEU A 214 -9.04 -0.88 -17.47
CA LEU A 214 -10.49 -0.67 -17.47
C LEU A 214 -11.22 -2.00 -17.39
N GLN A 215 -12.31 -2.03 -16.67
CA GLN A 215 -13.17 -3.20 -16.60
C GLN A 215 -13.85 -3.45 -17.96
N THR A 216 -13.66 -4.64 -18.53
CA THR A 216 -14.20 -5.03 -19.85
C THR A 216 -15.31 -6.06 -19.77
N ALA A 217 -15.37 -6.79 -18.67
CA ALA A 217 -16.37 -7.81 -18.45
C ALA A 217 -16.60 -8.07 -16.95
N GLU A 218 -17.65 -8.80 -16.67
CA GLU A 218 -17.94 -9.40 -15.37
C GLU A 218 -18.68 -10.71 -15.57
N PHE A 219 -18.43 -11.71 -14.71
CA PHE A 219 -19.14 -12.97 -14.73
C PHE A 219 -19.33 -13.52 -13.31
N THR A 220 -20.29 -14.44 -13.16
CA THR A 220 -20.48 -15.23 -11.95
C THR A 220 -19.79 -16.58 -12.10
N VAL A 221 -19.10 -17.04 -11.07
CA VAL A 221 -18.48 -18.36 -11.03
C VAL A 221 -19.55 -19.42 -10.84
N LYS A 222 -19.73 -20.31 -11.82
CA LYS A 222 -20.58 -21.48 -11.71
C LYS A 222 -19.85 -22.64 -11.02
N SER A 223 -18.59 -22.87 -11.41
CA SER A 223 -17.68 -23.82 -10.79
C SER A 223 -16.24 -23.42 -11.02
N VAL A 224 -15.33 -23.86 -10.16
CA VAL A 224 -13.90 -23.67 -10.29
C VAL A 224 -13.16 -24.95 -9.92
N SER A 225 -12.07 -25.23 -10.61
CA SER A 225 -11.18 -26.36 -10.33
C SER A 225 -9.83 -25.90 -9.74
N PRO A 226 -9.12 -26.78 -9.02
CA PRO A 226 -7.75 -26.48 -8.53
C PRO A 226 -6.73 -26.16 -9.62
N ASN A 227 -7.07 -26.44 -10.90
CA ASN A 227 -6.23 -26.11 -12.05
C ASN A 227 -6.57 -24.73 -12.66
N GLY A 228 -7.36 -23.91 -11.97
CA GLY A 228 -7.74 -22.57 -12.44
C GLY A 228 -8.71 -22.56 -13.63
N ILE A 229 -9.53 -23.61 -13.79
CA ILE A 229 -10.57 -23.64 -14.82
C ILE A 229 -11.89 -23.22 -14.20
N PHE A 230 -12.48 -22.16 -14.74
CA PHE A 230 -13.74 -21.57 -14.33
C PHE A 230 -14.83 -21.88 -15.33
N GLU A 231 -15.93 -22.46 -14.91
CA GLU A 231 -17.18 -22.41 -15.65
C GLU A 231 -17.95 -21.15 -15.20
N THR A 232 -18.46 -20.40 -16.16
CA THR A 232 -19.05 -19.08 -15.91
C THR A 232 -20.54 -19.06 -16.22
N GLU A 233 -21.24 -18.17 -15.53
CA GLU A 233 -22.62 -17.80 -15.83
C GLU A 233 -22.79 -16.28 -15.75
N ASP A 234 -23.89 -15.74 -16.24
CA ASP A 234 -24.24 -14.31 -16.19
C ASP A 234 -23.12 -13.37 -16.68
N MET A 235 -22.45 -13.77 -17.77
CA MET A 235 -21.35 -12.98 -18.32
C MET A 235 -21.87 -11.72 -19.01
N SER A 236 -21.31 -10.59 -18.61
CA SER A 236 -21.43 -9.32 -19.33
C SER A 236 -20.07 -8.93 -19.92
N GLY A 237 -20.07 -8.41 -21.15
CA GLY A 237 -18.83 -7.97 -21.82
C GLY A 237 -18.03 -9.12 -22.46
N THR A 238 -16.73 -8.87 -22.65
CA THR A 238 -15.83 -9.81 -23.36
C THR A 238 -14.58 -10.10 -22.56
N VAL A 239 -14.28 -11.37 -22.39
CA VAL A 239 -13.05 -11.86 -21.75
C VAL A 239 -12.07 -12.30 -22.83
N LYS A 240 -10.84 -11.80 -22.80
CA LYS A 240 -9.76 -12.16 -23.72
C LYS A 240 -8.57 -12.73 -22.95
N GLN A 241 -7.76 -13.52 -23.65
CA GLN A 241 -6.45 -13.94 -23.12
C GLN A 241 -5.63 -12.70 -22.72
N GLY A 242 -4.91 -12.78 -21.59
CA GLY A 242 -4.12 -11.71 -21.03
C GLY A 242 -4.92 -10.69 -20.18
N CYS A 243 -6.26 -10.81 -20.12
CA CYS A 243 -7.04 -10.02 -19.17
C CYS A 243 -6.72 -10.40 -17.72
N VAL A 244 -6.93 -9.45 -16.83
CA VAL A 244 -6.74 -9.60 -15.37
C VAL A 244 -8.10 -9.87 -14.71
N LEU A 245 -8.16 -10.90 -13.89
CA LEU A 245 -9.33 -11.25 -13.10
C LEU A 245 -9.17 -10.78 -11.66
N ALA A 246 -10.22 -10.19 -11.10
CA ALA A 246 -10.31 -9.84 -9.69
C ALA A 246 -11.63 -10.33 -9.09
N ASN A 247 -11.54 -11.03 -7.97
CA ASN A 247 -12.73 -11.51 -7.27
C ASN A 247 -13.34 -10.40 -6.43
N LYS A 248 -14.57 -9.97 -6.79
CA LYS A 248 -15.27 -8.88 -6.10
C LYS A 248 -15.71 -9.24 -4.68
N ALA A 249 -15.74 -10.53 -4.32
CA ALA A 249 -15.95 -10.95 -2.94
C ALA A 249 -14.85 -10.42 -2.00
N PHE A 250 -13.65 -10.12 -2.55
CA PHE A 250 -12.51 -9.58 -1.81
C PHE A 250 -12.43 -8.05 -1.82
N PHE A 251 -13.46 -7.37 -2.29
CA PHE A 251 -13.53 -5.91 -2.26
C PHE A 251 -14.23 -5.46 -0.97
N ALA A 252 -13.61 -5.79 0.16
CA ALA A 252 -14.16 -5.41 1.46
C ALA A 252 -14.26 -3.90 1.61
N ALA A 253 -15.37 -3.41 2.17
CA ALA A 253 -15.48 -2.02 2.56
C ALA A 253 -14.52 -1.70 3.72
N VAL A 254 -13.91 -0.51 3.72
CA VAL A 254 -12.94 -0.09 4.74
C VAL A 254 -13.41 1.18 5.44
N HIS A 255 -13.36 1.19 6.76
CA HIS A 255 -13.58 2.37 7.57
C HIS A 255 -12.43 2.55 8.57
N ILE A 256 -11.70 3.66 8.45
CA ILE A 256 -10.64 4.06 9.36
C ILE A 256 -11.07 5.36 10.05
N ASP A 257 -11.25 5.33 11.37
CA ASP A 257 -11.73 6.46 12.15
C ASP A 257 -10.89 6.68 13.41
N GLY A 258 -10.44 7.91 13.63
CA GLY A 258 -9.72 8.33 14.83
C GLY A 258 -8.39 7.62 15.05
N CYS A 259 -7.74 7.16 13.98
CA CYS A 259 -6.50 6.40 14.05
C CYS A 259 -5.26 7.29 13.96
N THR A 260 -4.16 6.82 14.57
CA THR A 260 -2.83 7.37 14.38
C THR A 260 -1.97 6.35 13.63
N LEU A 261 -1.53 6.71 12.43
CA LEU A 261 -0.60 5.93 11.62
C LEU A 261 0.69 6.74 11.53
N ARG A 262 1.83 6.21 12.02
CA ARG A 262 3.03 7.04 12.09
C ARG A 262 4.35 6.29 11.98
N SER A 263 5.34 7.02 11.48
CA SER A 263 6.75 6.65 11.56
C SER A 263 7.04 5.25 11.02
N THR A 264 6.60 4.98 9.79
CA THR A 264 6.90 3.72 9.12
C THR A 264 7.90 3.90 7.97
N ARG A 265 8.62 2.83 7.66
CA ARG A 265 9.55 2.82 6.54
C ARG A 265 8.86 2.95 5.18
N ALA A 266 7.63 2.51 5.07
CA ALA A 266 6.89 2.51 3.81
C ALA A 266 5.67 3.46 3.87
N ARG A 267 4.48 2.96 3.71
CA ARG A 267 3.24 3.74 3.58
C ARG A 267 2.41 3.69 4.85
N GLY A 268 1.59 4.70 5.06
CA GLY A 268 0.58 4.66 6.11
C GLY A 268 -0.44 3.57 5.82
N ALA A 269 -1.11 3.62 4.66
CA ALA A 269 -1.94 2.51 4.22
C ALA A 269 -1.81 2.29 2.71
N LEU A 270 -1.68 1.02 2.29
CA LEU A 270 -1.86 0.56 0.92
C LEU A 270 -3.24 -0.08 0.81
N ILE A 271 -4.10 0.51 -0.02
CA ILE A 271 -5.52 0.16 -0.07
C ILE A 271 -5.92 -0.18 -1.51
N GLN A 272 -6.22 -1.43 -1.74
CA GLN A 272 -6.62 -1.96 -3.05
C GLN A 272 -7.98 -2.63 -2.91
N THR A 273 -8.97 -1.81 -2.60
CA THR A 273 -10.38 -2.21 -2.43
C THR A 273 -11.31 -1.04 -2.76
N GLN A 274 -12.60 -1.21 -2.52
CA GLN A 274 -13.67 -0.25 -2.83
C GLN A 274 -14.49 0.09 -1.58
N ASN A 275 -15.29 1.17 -1.65
CA ASN A 275 -16.13 1.64 -0.54
C ASN A 275 -15.32 1.96 0.72
N VAL A 276 -14.45 2.97 0.62
CA VAL A 276 -13.48 3.34 1.65
C VAL A 276 -13.83 4.69 2.26
N LEU A 277 -13.90 4.74 3.59
CA LEU A 277 -14.01 5.96 4.38
C LEU A 277 -12.82 6.07 5.32
N ILE A 278 -12.09 7.18 5.24
CA ILE A 278 -10.96 7.47 6.15
C ILE A 278 -11.19 8.86 6.74
N GLU A 279 -11.36 8.91 8.05
CA GLU A 279 -11.71 10.15 8.72
C GLU A 279 -11.05 10.33 10.09
N ASN A 280 -10.96 11.60 10.53
CA ASN A 280 -10.54 11.98 11.88
C ASN A 280 -9.19 11.40 12.31
N SER A 281 -8.31 11.10 11.36
CA SER A 281 -7.07 10.34 11.60
C SER A 281 -5.83 11.21 11.41
N TYR A 282 -4.75 10.84 12.09
CA TYR A 282 -3.45 11.50 11.99
C TYR A 282 -2.43 10.56 11.35
N ILE A 283 -1.93 10.96 10.19
CA ILE A 283 -0.96 10.22 9.39
C ILE A 283 0.35 11.01 9.36
N TYR A 284 1.42 10.46 9.97
CA TYR A 284 2.67 11.18 10.20
C TYR A 284 3.92 10.38 9.87
N GLY A 285 4.90 11.03 9.24
CA GLY A 285 6.25 10.50 9.14
C GLY A 285 6.36 9.26 8.25
N MET A 286 5.68 9.26 7.11
CA MET A 286 5.73 8.16 6.14
C MET A 286 6.84 8.37 5.12
N SER A 287 7.63 7.33 4.87
CA SER A 287 8.67 7.44 3.85
C SER A 287 8.09 7.60 2.45
N TYR A 288 6.99 6.91 2.18
CA TYR A 288 6.21 7.02 0.95
C TYR A 288 4.85 7.68 1.26
N ALA A 289 3.84 7.41 0.46
CA ALA A 289 2.52 8.00 0.66
C ALA A 289 1.94 7.71 2.06
N GLY A 290 1.23 8.67 2.61
CA GLY A 290 0.36 8.45 3.76
C GLY A 290 -0.73 7.46 3.43
N LEU A 291 -1.41 7.65 2.31
CA LEU A 291 -2.39 6.71 1.76
C LEU A 291 -2.07 6.46 0.28
N LEU A 292 -1.97 5.19 -0.10
CA LEU A 292 -1.77 4.78 -1.49
C LEU A 292 -2.89 3.84 -1.93
N PHE A 293 -3.56 4.22 -3.02
CA PHE A 293 -4.52 3.40 -3.76
C PHE A 293 -3.90 3.05 -5.11
N SER A 294 -3.36 1.86 -5.25
CA SER A 294 -2.62 1.48 -6.46
C SER A 294 -2.66 -0.03 -6.66
N PRO A 295 -3.44 -0.54 -7.63
CA PRO A 295 -3.34 -1.93 -7.99
C PRO A 295 -1.94 -2.23 -8.57
N ASP A 296 -1.39 -3.38 -8.22
CA ASP A 296 -0.11 -3.88 -8.74
C ASP A 296 -0.29 -5.23 -9.40
N ILE A 297 -0.45 -5.22 -10.71
CA ILE A 297 -0.55 -6.43 -11.55
C ILE A 297 0.79 -6.86 -12.16
N LYS A 298 1.88 -6.23 -11.76
CA LYS A 298 3.22 -6.55 -12.26
C LYS A 298 3.97 -7.48 -11.32
N ARG A 299 4.09 -7.06 -10.07
CA ARG A 299 5.00 -7.68 -9.12
C ARG A 299 4.27 -8.53 -8.10
N TRP A 300 3.25 -7.95 -7.47
CA TRP A 300 2.57 -8.58 -6.35
C TRP A 300 1.23 -9.20 -6.72
N TRP A 301 0.68 -8.82 -7.88
CA TRP A 301 -0.63 -9.26 -8.35
C TRP A 301 -1.75 -8.94 -7.38
N GLU A 302 -1.70 -7.75 -6.89
CA GLU A 302 -2.62 -7.19 -5.91
C GLU A 302 -3.63 -6.27 -6.59
N VAL A 303 -4.91 -6.44 -6.30
CA VAL A 303 -6.04 -5.66 -6.83
C VAL A 303 -7.04 -5.38 -5.71
N ALA A 304 -7.86 -4.33 -5.77
CA ALA A 304 -8.59 -3.73 -6.87
C ALA A 304 -8.25 -2.25 -7.13
N PRO A 305 -8.80 -1.65 -8.22
CA PRO A 305 -8.86 -0.21 -8.38
C PRO A 305 -9.81 0.41 -7.34
N ALA A 306 -9.50 1.62 -6.92
CA ALA A 306 -10.31 2.36 -5.94
C ALA A 306 -11.63 2.82 -6.55
N GLU A 307 -12.74 2.62 -5.84
CA GLU A 307 -14.06 3.12 -6.20
C GLU A 307 -14.85 3.48 -4.94
N ASN A 308 -15.57 4.61 -4.98
CA ASN A 308 -16.33 5.14 -3.83
C ASN A 308 -15.42 5.37 -2.61
N VAL A 309 -14.47 6.29 -2.73
CA VAL A 309 -13.52 6.63 -1.68
C VAL A 309 -13.80 8.01 -1.13
N GLU A 310 -13.92 8.14 0.18
CA GLU A 310 -14.03 9.40 0.89
C GLU A 310 -12.90 9.52 1.93
N ILE A 311 -12.15 10.64 1.87
CA ILE A 311 -11.04 10.96 2.78
C ILE A 311 -11.31 12.34 3.34
N ARG A 312 -11.62 12.43 4.65
CA ARG A 312 -12.03 13.70 5.26
C ARG A 312 -11.55 13.90 6.69
N ASN A 313 -11.39 15.17 7.08
CA ASN A 313 -11.05 15.56 8.45
C ASN A 313 -9.76 14.92 8.97
N ASN A 314 -8.80 14.58 8.10
CA ASN A 314 -7.53 13.98 8.49
C ASN A 314 -6.40 15.03 8.49
N ILE A 315 -5.34 14.72 9.22
CA ILE A 315 -4.08 15.45 9.18
C ILE A 315 -3.02 14.52 8.58
N PHE A 316 -2.42 14.97 7.48
CA PHE A 316 -1.26 14.34 6.87
C PHE A 316 -0.05 15.25 7.13
N GLU A 317 0.95 14.73 7.78
CA GLU A 317 2.12 15.52 8.14
C GLU A 317 3.39 14.71 7.91
N HIS A 318 4.37 15.32 7.28
CA HIS A 318 5.68 14.73 7.03
C HIS A 318 5.58 13.40 6.26
N CYS A 319 4.79 13.38 5.18
CA CYS A 319 4.63 12.21 4.32
C CYS A 319 5.46 12.34 3.03
N SER A 320 5.74 11.20 2.38
CA SER A 320 6.45 11.10 1.08
C SER A 320 7.90 11.60 1.09
N HIS A 321 8.63 11.42 2.20
CA HIS A 321 10.02 11.88 2.30
C HIS A 321 11.00 11.19 1.37
N ALA A 322 10.71 9.95 0.94
CA ALA A 322 11.52 9.22 -0.02
C ALA A 322 11.12 9.52 -1.48
N SER A 323 10.40 10.60 -1.71
CA SER A 323 9.77 10.94 -3.00
C SER A 323 10.74 11.22 -4.15
N ASP A 324 12.05 11.34 -3.91
CA ASP A 324 13.04 11.47 -5.00
C ASP A 324 13.01 10.25 -5.94
N THR A 325 12.58 9.11 -5.44
CA THR A 325 12.49 7.86 -6.21
C THR A 325 11.05 7.49 -6.59
N MET A 326 10.06 8.07 -5.91
CA MET A 326 8.64 7.83 -6.15
C MET A 326 7.87 9.14 -5.95
N PRO A 327 7.49 9.86 -7.01
CA PRO A 327 6.79 11.14 -6.94
C PRO A 327 5.33 10.96 -6.50
N ASP A 328 5.12 10.37 -5.33
CA ASP A 328 3.81 10.17 -4.75
C ASP A 328 3.39 11.39 -3.94
N GLY A 329 2.09 11.60 -3.79
CA GLY A 329 1.54 12.55 -2.85
C GLY A 329 1.39 11.94 -1.45
N ALA A 330 1.11 12.77 -0.46
CA ALA A 330 0.71 12.30 0.86
C ALA A 330 -0.55 11.43 0.76
N VAL A 331 -1.47 11.77 -0.14
CA VAL A 331 -2.55 10.90 -0.62
C VAL A 331 -2.37 10.66 -2.11
N SER A 332 -2.29 9.41 -2.53
CA SER A 332 -2.01 9.02 -3.90
C SER A 332 -2.98 7.98 -4.45
N PHE A 333 -3.55 8.27 -5.61
CA PHE A 333 -4.28 7.32 -6.45
C PHE A 333 -3.49 7.09 -7.71
N LYS A 334 -2.98 5.88 -7.88
CA LYS A 334 -2.15 5.51 -9.01
C LYS A 334 -2.70 4.28 -9.71
N ALA A 335 -2.58 4.27 -11.01
CA ALA A 335 -2.67 3.06 -11.77
C ALA A 335 -1.32 2.91 -12.48
N SER A 336 -0.41 2.12 -11.94
CA SER A 336 0.93 1.96 -12.50
C SER A 336 1.00 0.73 -13.38
N HIS A 337 1.55 0.92 -14.57
CA HIS A 337 1.92 -0.15 -15.50
C HIS A 337 3.43 -0.38 -15.42
N ASP A 338 3.85 -1.57 -15.62
CA ASP A 338 5.17 -2.19 -15.86
C ASP A 338 6.42 -1.28 -16.05
N GLY A 339 6.60 -0.24 -15.23
CA GLY A 339 7.80 0.59 -15.23
C GLY A 339 7.94 1.51 -16.46
N GLU A 340 7.05 1.42 -17.42
CA GLU A 340 6.83 2.44 -18.42
C GLU A 340 5.86 3.44 -17.82
N SER A 341 6.11 4.72 -17.97
CA SER A 341 5.18 5.81 -17.69
C SER A 341 4.00 5.77 -18.67
N GLY A 342 3.35 4.61 -18.77
CA GLY A 342 2.17 4.41 -19.56
C GLY A 342 1.01 5.12 -18.88
N GLU A 343 0.52 6.14 -19.53
CA GLU A 343 -0.63 6.92 -19.09
C GLU A 343 -1.88 6.05 -19.19
N TYR A 344 -2.39 5.58 -18.06
CA TYR A 344 -3.68 4.93 -18.04
C TYR A 344 -4.81 5.93 -18.32
N PRO A 345 -5.82 5.52 -19.08
CA PRO A 345 -6.98 6.37 -19.35
C PRO A 345 -7.77 6.65 -18.06
N ALA A 346 -8.47 7.78 -18.05
CA ALA A 346 -9.42 8.09 -16.98
C ALA A 346 -10.48 6.99 -16.81
N GLY A 347 -10.79 6.64 -15.57
CA GLY A 347 -11.83 5.66 -15.23
C GLY A 347 -11.35 4.35 -14.65
N VAL A 348 -10.04 4.21 -14.38
CA VAL A 348 -9.50 3.13 -13.55
C VAL A 348 -10.00 3.31 -12.13
N HIS A 349 -9.71 4.45 -11.51
CA HIS A 349 -10.29 4.84 -10.23
C HIS A 349 -11.57 5.64 -10.44
N LYS A 350 -12.54 5.54 -9.52
CA LYS A 350 -13.84 6.22 -9.67
C LYS A 350 -14.38 6.75 -8.35
N ASN A 351 -15.15 7.85 -8.43
CA ASN A 351 -15.88 8.41 -7.31
C ASN A 351 -14.99 8.68 -6.09
N ILE A 352 -14.01 9.57 -6.25
CA ILE A 352 -13.06 9.94 -5.20
C ILE A 352 -13.46 11.30 -4.62
N SER A 353 -13.56 11.41 -3.30
CA SER A 353 -13.83 12.64 -2.57
C SER A 353 -12.79 12.86 -1.50
N ILE A 354 -12.04 13.97 -1.57
CA ILE A 354 -11.00 14.33 -0.60
C ILE A 354 -11.30 15.75 -0.10
N HIS A 355 -11.71 15.87 1.17
CA HIS A 355 -12.16 17.17 1.66
C HIS A 355 -11.92 17.40 3.15
N ASN A 356 -11.79 18.66 3.54
CA ASN A 356 -11.57 19.09 4.93
C ASN A 356 -10.33 18.45 5.57
N ASN A 357 -9.29 18.11 4.78
CA ASN A 357 -8.04 17.58 5.31
C ASN A 357 -7.00 18.69 5.44
N ARG A 358 -6.02 18.46 6.29
CA ARG A 358 -4.85 19.33 6.42
C ARG A 358 -3.59 18.55 6.04
N PHE A 359 -2.82 19.11 5.11
CA PHE A 359 -1.56 18.56 4.63
C PHE A 359 -0.42 19.47 5.10
N LYS A 360 0.53 18.91 5.85
CA LYS A 360 1.65 19.66 6.41
C LYS A 360 2.97 19.01 6.02
N ASP A 361 3.95 19.82 5.70
CA ASP A 361 5.35 19.39 5.52
C ASP A 361 5.48 18.07 4.72
N PHE A 362 4.88 18.02 3.55
CA PHE A 362 4.94 16.88 2.66
C PHE A 362 5.97 17.10 1.54
N CYS A 363 6.55 16.02 1.02
CA CYS A 363 7.37 16.04 -0.18
C CYS A 363 6.56 15.67 -1.43
N GLY A 364 6.92 16.23 -2.59
CA GLY A 364 6.17 16.02 -3.83
C GLY A 364 4.82 16.72 -3.82
N CYS A 365 3.73 15.97 -3.83
CA CYS A 365 2.36 16.50 -3.79
C CYS A 365 1.70 16.25 -2.44
N GLY A 366 0.73 17.09 -2.06
CA GLY A 366 -0.23 16.76 -1.00
C GLY A 366 -1.19 15.68 -1.49
N ILE A 367 -1.79 15.91 -2.67
CA ILE A 367 -2.72 14.98 -3.32
C ILE A 367 -2.27 14.72 -4.75
N PHE A 368 -2.06 13.45 -5.08
CA PHE A 368 -1.82 12.98 -6.43
C PHE A 368 -2.92 12.02 -6.87
N VAL A 369 -3.57 12.30 -8.01
CA VAL A 369 -4.59 11.42 -8.58
C VAL A 369 -4.31 11.20 -10.05
N SER A 370 -4.24 9.94 -10.48
CA SER A 370 -4.12 9.60 -11.89
C SER A 370 -5.20 8.61 -12.34
N ALA A 371 -5.51 8.63 -13.63
CA ALA A 371 -6.42 7.69 -14.30
C ALA A 371 -7.82 7.58 -13.66
N ALA A 372 -8.36 8.68 -13.14
CA ALA A 372 -9.59 8.69 -12.36
C ALA A 372 -10.76 9.36 -13.07
N ASP A 373 -11.97 8.95 -12.70
CA ASP A 373 -13.25 9.54 -13.13
C ASP A 373 -14.06 9.96 -11.90
N SER A 374 -14.66 11.15 -11.97
CA SER A 374 -15.48 11.71 -10.89
C SER A 374 -14.66 11.96 -9.61
N VAL A 375 -13.76 12.94 -9.68
CA VAL A 375 -12.88 13.35 -8.58
C VAL A 375 -13.35 14.68 -7.99
N ARG A 376 -13.52 14.74 -6.67
CA ARG A 376 -13.85 15.93 -5.92
C ARG A 376 -12.80 16.21 -4.86
N ILE A 377 -12.18 17.39 -4.90
CA ILE A 377 -11.15 17.83 -3.94
C ILE A 377 -11.54 19.20 -3.43
N GLU A 378 -11.96 19.30 -2.17
CA GLU A 378 -12.61 20.51 -1.66
C GLU A 378 -12.17 20.82 -0.23
N ASP A 379 -12.08 22.11 0.11
CA ASP A 379 -11.89 22.59 1.49
C ASP A 379 -10.65 22.01 2.19
N ASN A 380 -9.61 21.63 1.45
CA ASN A 380 -8.35 21.16 2.03
C ASN A 380 -7.39 22.32 2.26
N VAL A 381 -6.56 22.20 3.28
CA VAL A 381 -5.53 23.18 3.64
C VAL A 381 -4.15 22.57 3.46
N PHE A 382 -3.29 23.24 2.72
CA PHE A 382 -1.90 22.87 2.49
C PHE A 382 -0.99 23.85 3.21
N ASP A 383 0.01 23.33 3.92
CA ASP A 383 0.91 24.06 4.80
C ASP A 383 2.32 23.48 4.60
N ARG A 384 3.07 24.05 3.68
CA ARG A 384 4.42 23.55 3.35
C ARG A 384 5.46 24.21 4.25
N ASP A 385 6.50 23.47 4.55
CA ASP A 385 7.72 24.07 5.11
C ASP A 385 8.31 25.06 4.09
N LYS A 386 8.42 26.34 4.48
CA LYS A 386 9.00 27.41 3.67
C LYS A 386 10.46 27.16 3.27
N THR A 387 11.14 26.29 3.99
CA THR A 387 12.52 25.90 3.71
C THR A 387 12.63 24.71 2.76
N ALA A 388 11.54 24.03 2.46
CA ALA A 388 11.53 22.87 1.57
C ALA A 388 11.83 23.32 0.12
N GLN A 389 13.03 23.02 -0.34
CA GLN A 389 13.50 23.37 -1.69
C GLN A 389 12.82 22.56 -2.81
N LYS A 390 12.02 21.54 -2.48
CA LYS A 390 11.42 20.66 -3.49
C LYS A 390 10.19 21.30 -4.11
N GLN A 391 10.28 21.55 -5.40
CA GLN A 391 9.19 22.07 -6.21
C GLN A 391 8.18 20.96 -6.49
N GLY A 392 6.91 21.20 -6.20
CA GLY A 392 5.79 20.30 -6.49
C GLY A 392 4.47 21.08 -6.34
N PHE A 393 3.40 20.53 -6.86
CA PHE A 393 2.06 21.06 -6.69
C PHE A 393 1.41 20.45 -5.45
N ASP A 394 0.48 21.17 -4.83
CA ASP A 394 -0.30 20.64 -3.72
C ASP A 394 -1.26 19.56 -4.19
N ILE A 395 -1.92 19.83 -5.33
CA ILE A 395 -2.83 18.94 -6.01
C ILE A 395 -2.31 18.71 -7.44
N ARG A 396 -2.06 17.47 -7.78
CA ARG A 396 -1.69 17.08 -9.14
C ARG A 396 -2.64 16.01 -9.67
N LEU A 397 -3.26 16.29 -10.81
CA LEU A 397 -4.17 15.38 -11.51
C LEU A 397 -3.58 15.03 -12.87
N VAL A 398 -3.57 13.74 -13.21
CA VAL A 398 -3.07 13.21 -14.49
C VAL A 398 -4.12 12.29 -15.08
N ASN A 399 -4.54 12.53 -16.33
CA ASN A 399 -5.57 11.73 -16.99
C ASN A 399 -6.84 11.54 -16.15
N CYS A 400 -7.35 12.60 -15.57
CA CYS A 400 -8.58 12.60 -14.81
C CYS A 400 -9.71 13.28 -15.59
N ARG A 401 -10.95 12.82 -15.40
CA ARG A 401 -12.13 13.47 -15.97
C ARG A 401 -13.23 13.69 -14.93
N ASN A 402 -14.18 14.55 -15.22
CA ASN A 402 -15.27 14.92 -14.31
C ASN A 402 -14.74 15.39 -12.94
N THR A 403 -13.74 16.28 -12.97
CA THR A 403 -13.08 16.79 -11.77
C THR A 403 -13.75 18.05 -11.24
N LYS A 404 -13.87 18.15 -9.91
CA LYS A 404 -14.32 19.34 -9.19
C LYS A 404 -13.30 19.69 -8.12
N ILE A 405 -12.68 20.86 -8.24
CA ILE A 405 -11.65 21.30 -7.29
C ILE A 405 -12.02 22.74 -6.90
N HIS A 406 -12.33 22.94 -5.63
CA HIS A 406 -12.64 24.28 -5.14
C HIS A 406 -12.38 24.44 -3.64
N ASN A 407 -12.25 25.69 -3.19
CA ASN A 407 -12.00 26.10 -1.81
C ASN A 407 -10.76 25.46 -1.15
N ASN A 408 -9.86 24.87 -1.93
CA ASN A 408 -8.58 24.41 -1.40
C ASN A 408 -7.65 25.62 -1.29
N ARG A 409 -6.78 25.65 -0.29
CA ARG A 409 -5.89 26.78 -0.08
C ARG A 409 -4.48 26.37 0.35
N ASP A 410 -3.51 27.05 -0.19
CA ASP A 410 -2.17 27.22 0.34
C ASP A 410 -1.94 28.71 0.47
N ASP A 411 -1.84 29.20 1.71
CA ASP A 411 -1.71 30.63 1.98
C ASP A 411 -0.30 31.14 1.68
N ASP A 412 0.69 30.24 1.65
CA ASP A 412 2.10 30.59 1.42
C ASP A 412 2.50 30.50 -0.07
N PHE A 413 1.92 29.56 -0.84
CA PHE A 413 2.28 29.31 -2.25
C PHE A 413 1.05 29.10 -3.15
N PRO A 414 0.18 30.07 -3.28
CA PRO A 414 -1.08 29.91 -4.02
C PRO A 414 -0.89 29.56 -5.51
N GLU A 415 0.27 29.91 -6.11
CA GLU A 415 0.60 29.57 -7.49
C GLU A 415 0.92 28.10 -7.73
N ARG A 416 1.16 27.34 -6.67
CA ARG A 416 1.48 25.91 -6.72
C ARG A 416 0.31 25.00 -6.37
N LEU A 417 -0.86 25.59 -6.15
CA LEU A 417 -1.99 24.83 -5.60
C LEU A 417 -2.43 23.69 -6.52
N ILE A 418 -2.49 23.88 -7.84
CA ILE A 418 -3.08 22.90 -8.74
C ILE A 418 -2.28 22.72 -10.02
N SER A 419 -2.04 21.46 -10.43
CA SER A 419 -1.63 21.04 -11.77
C SER A 419 -2.59 20.00 -12.33
N ILE A 420 -3.04 20.18 -13.57
CA ILE A 420 -3.91 19.24 -14.30
C ILE A 420 -3.23 18.92 -15.64
N GLU A 421 -2.96 17.63 -15.88
CA GLU A 421 -2.25 17.10 -17.07
C GLU A 421 -3.10 16.05 -17.81
#